data_09984b915b71c94dc2bf339893564eed
#
_entry.id   09984b915b71c94dc2bf339893564eed
#
_cell.length_a   1.000
_cell.length_b   1.000
_cell.length_c   1.000
_cell.angle_alpha   90.00
_cell.angle_beta   90.00
_cell.angle_gamma   90.00
#
_symmetry.space_group_name_H-M   'P 1'
#
loop_
_entity.id
_entity.type
_entity.pdbx_description
1 polymer ?
#
loop_
_entity_poly.entity_id
_entity_poly.type
_entity_poly.pdbx_seq_one_letter_code
_entity_poly.pdbx_strand_id
1 'polypeptide(L)'
;MYLSLLLILVSFFLLKGILQSDSKLKKYVILTTFYLNYFLLTVYVLFNFLSGDGINDAIIFHVKFGINGFGVNEYIIPSIIFIFFNLIAFSSSRIFLRNLTDQKTKLITNRTLSLTILVLSIIFNPFYKDIYELLSDRSNNYQVDKNSFYEQDIIFSDTRKNIVFIYLEQIERTYLNEDLFPNLLPNLKTLEKQSISFTNIDSPRATNWTIAGMAATQCGVPLLTPIASENSMSGMDKFLPLANCMGDILNEENYKLHYIGGSDLDFAGKGNFYKTHNFDSVEGWYELQNKIKDINYRSPWGVYDDELLDIVYDRIEILSKANENFGLFALTLDTHHPKGYISASCENKIYGDGTNSILNSIHCVDELIGKFMEKFLNSEIFNNTTLVLLSDHLALKNTASEVLKNANRSNLFMIFDKDAKPQLINDIGNSFDIGPTVMSFLGANTNGLGLGRNLITNESLSLDLNINEVIDANKRKILELWSFPKIDQGFSISIDQLKIFFGNRYINFPALIVLNSSNEVDQIMFDFYYANPLSNKVNRLNKNVNFIWLDKCEKIFVNKFINNNKNKGYCILLENKKNSQFEVIAAEENSINSAYLKNFFNNE
;
A
#
# COMPACT_ATOMS: atom_id res chain seq x y z
N MET A 1 -21.27 -14.57 9.22
CA MET A 1 -22.00 -14.12 8.04
C MET A 1 -23.33 -14.86 7.83
N TYR A 2 -23.36 -16.18 7.54
CA TYR A 2 -24.63 -16.91 7.27
C TYR A 2 -25.64 -16.86 8.41
N LEU A 3 -25.18 -16.98 9.67
CA LEU A 3 -26.05 -16.86 10.84
C LEU A 3 -26.69 -15.46 10.92
N SER A 4 -25.92 -14.41 10.71
CA SER A 4 -26.43 -13.03 10.71
C SER A 4 -27.47 -12.81 9.60
N LEU A 5 -27.22 -13.30 8.39
CA LEU A 5 -28.19 -13.23 7.29
C LEU A 5 -29.48 -13.98 7.64
N LEU A 6 -29.38 -15.19 8.19
CA LEU A 6 -30.54 -15.96 8.63
C LEU A 6 -31.35 -15.20 9.70
N LEU A 7 -30.67 -14.64 10.72
CA LEU A 7 -31.32 -13.87 11.78
C LEU A 7 -32.00 -12.60 11.23
N ILE A 8 -31.40 -11.92 10.26
CA ILE A 8 -32.02 -10.77 9.59
C ILE A 8 -33.26 -11.19 8.82
N LEU A 9 -33.22 -12.29 8.06
CA LEU A 9 -34.38 -12.82 7.35
C LEU A 9 -35.50 -13.19 8.30
N VAL A 10 -35.20 -13.92 9.39
CA VAL A 10 -36.18 -14.29 10.40
C VAL A 10 -36.75 -13.03 11.08
N SER A 11 -35.93 -12.04 11.43
CA SER A 11 -36.40 -10.80 12.03
C SER A 11 -37.31 -10.02 11.08
N PHE A 12 -37.07 -10.06 9.76
CA PHE A 12 -37.94 -9.45 8.76
C PHE A 12 -39.35 -10.03 8.76
N PHE A 13 -39.48 -11.36 8.81
CA PHE A 13 -40.78 -12.01 8.88
C PHE A 13 -41.51 -11.71 10.19
N LEU A 14 -40.76 -11.52 11.28
CA LEU A 14 -41.33 -11.24 12.60
C LEU A 14 -41.64 -9.75 12.82
N LEU A 15 -41.11 -8.84 11.97
CA LEU A 15 -41.33 -7.40 12.07
C LEU A 15 -42.80 -7.01 12.13
N LYS A 16 -43.67 -7.74 11.42
CA LYS A 16 -45.13 -7.50 11.40
C LYS A 16 -45.72 -7.54 12.80
N GLY A 17 -45.28 -8.48 13.65
CA GLY A 17 -45.74 -8.60 15.03
C GLY A 17 -45.24 -7.46 15.94
N ILE A 18 -44.02 -7.00 15.74
CA ILE A 18 -43.45 -5.87 16.50
C ILE A 18 -44.18 -4.58 16.19
N LEU A 19 -44.50 -4.35 14.91
CA LEU A 19 -44.98 -3.05 14.41
C LEU A 19 -46.50 -2.84 14.61
N GLN A 20 -47.26 -3.87 14.93
CA GLN A 20 -48.75 -3.75 15.07
C GLN A 20 -49.21 -2.90 16.25
N SER A 21 -48.47 -2.82 17.34
CA SER A 21 -48.88 -2.19 18.60
C SER A 21 -48.23 -0.87 18.93
N ASP A 22 -47.29 -0.36 18.10
CA ASP A 22 -46.45 0.78 18.46
C ASP A 22 -46.87 2.10 17.83
N SER A 23 -46.46 3.20 18.51
CA SER A 23 -46.59 4.56 17.95
C SER A 23 -45.80 4.67 16.63
N LYS A 24 -46.22 5.59 15.75
CA LYS A 24 -45.54 5.84 14.46
C LYS A 24 -44.02 5.99 14.62
N LEU A 25 -43.56 6.73 15.62
CA LEU A 25 -42.14 6.96 15.89
C LEU A 25 -41.40 5.66 16.17
N LYS A 26 -41.94 4.79 17.05
CA LYS A 26 -41.32 3.48 17.37
C LYS A 26 -41.23 2.58 16.15
N LYS A 27 -42.27 2.57 15.29
CA LYS A 27 -42.26 1.83 14.02
C LYS A 27 -41.11 2.27 13.11
N TYR A 28 -40.93 3.58 12.96
CA TYR A 28 -39.84 4.12 12.15
C TYR A 28 -38.48 3.76 12.72
N VAL A 29 -38.27 3.89 14.02
CA VAL A 29 -36.99 3.53 14.68
C VAL A 29 -36.64 2.06 14.44
N ILE A 30 -37.59 1.14 14.68
CA ILE A 30 -37.34 -0.30 14.49
C ILE A 30 -37.01 -0.64 13.04
N LEU A 31 -37.74 -0.06 12.09
CA LEU A 31 -37.48 -0.28 10.67
C LEU A 31 -36.16 0.31 10.19
N THR A 32 -35.82 1.50 10.68
CA THR A 32 -34.53 2.12 10.37
C THR A 32 -33.39 1.26 10.93
N THR A 33 -33.52 0.78 12.17
CA THR A 33 -32.52 -0.13 12.79
C THR A 33 -32.37 -1.42 12.00
N PHE A 34 -33.50 -2.03 11.58
CA PHE A 34 -33.48 -3.24 10.77
C PHE A 34 -32.80 -3.00 9.42
N TYR A 35 -33.21 -1.94 8.71
CA TYR A 35 -32.64 -1.61 7.40
C TYR A 35 -31.15 -1.27 7.49
N LEU A 36 -30.76 -0.49 8.50
CA LEU A 36 -29.36 -0.16 8.75
C LEU A 36 -28.53 -1.41 9.01
N ASN A 37 -29.02 -2.33 9.86
CA ASN A 37 -28.32 -3.58 10.14
C ASN A 37 -28.18 -4.46 8.88
N TYR A 38 -29.22 -4.53 8.05
CA TYR A 38 -29.16 -5.21 6.75
C TYR A 38 -28.15 -4.55 5.80
N PHE A 39 -28.22 -3.22 5.66
CA PHE A 39 -27.31 -2.46 4.82
C PHE A 39 -25.84 -2.68 5.23
N LEU A 40 -25.54 -2.59 6.53
CA LEU A 40 -24.19 -2.82 7.05
C LEU A 40 -23.71 -4.24 6.80
N LEU A 41 -24.60 -5.25 6.88
CA LEU A 41 -24.24 -6.61 6.50
C LEU A 41 -23.91 -6.71 4.99
N THR A 42 -24.69 -6.06 4.13
CA THR A 42 -24.41 -6.07 2.68
C THR A 42 -23.13 -5.34 2.34
N VAL A 43 -22.80 -4.25 3.03
CA VAL A 43 -21.49 -3.56 2.95
C VAL A 43 -20.37 -4.52 3.35
N TYR A 44 -20.51 -5.23 4.48
CA TYR A 44 -19.54 -6.24 4.88
C TYR A 44 -19.37 -7.33 3.81
N VAL A 45 -20.46 -7.84 3.24
CA VAL A 45 -20.42 -8.87 2.18
C VAL A 45 -19.67 -8.38 0.96
N LEU A 46 -19.91 -7.13 0.54
CA LEU A 46 -19.19 -6.52 -0.58
C LEU A 46 -17.69 -6.43 -0.30
N PHE A 47 -17.29 -5.89 0.85
CA PHE A 47 -15.88 -5.75 1.18
C PHE A 47 -15.20 -7.10 1.42
N ASN A 48 -15.89 -8.06 2.05
CA ASN A 48 -15.38 -9.43 2.17
C ASN A 48 -15.25 -10.15 0.80
N PHE A 49 -16.08 -9.78 -0.17
CA PHE A 49 -15.90 -10.28 -1.55
C PHE A 49 -14.64 -9.70 -2.19
N LEU A 50 -14.35 -8.41 -1.95
CA LEU A 50 -13.21 -7.70 -2.52
C LEU A 50 -11.88 -8.08 -1.85
N SER A 51 -11.82 -8.11 -0.53
CA SER A 51 -10.60 -8.35 0.25
C SER A 51 -10.35 -9.81 0.60
N GLY A 52 -11.42 -10.61 0.67
CA GLY A 52 -11.38 -11.97 1.22
C GLY A 52 -11.42 -12.04 2.76
N ASP A 53 -11.23 -10.92 3.46
CA ASP A 53 -11.02 -10.84 4.93
C ASP A 53 -11.86 -9.74 5.59
N GLY A 54 -13.08 -9.53 5.14
CA GLY A 54 -14.01 -8.55 5.70
C GLY A 54 -13.57 -7.10 5.56
N ILE A 55 -13.85 -6.29 6.59
CA ILE A 55 -13.44 -4.88 6.65
C ILE A 55 -12.15 -4.78 7.45
N ASN A 56 -11.05 -4.58 6.78
CA ASN A 56 -9.71 -4.54 7.33
C ASN A 56 -8.99 -3.22 6.99
N ASP A 57 -7.73 -3.08 7.41
CA ASP A 57 -6.90 -1.89 7.15
C ASP A 57 -6.77 -1.59 5.65
N ALA A 58 -6.72 -2.61 4.77
CA ALA A 58 -6.66 -2.44 3.32
C ALA A 58 -7.93 -1.75 2.78
N ILE A 59 -9.12 -2.18 3.21
CA ILE A 59 -10.39 -1.56 2.80
C ILE A 59 -10.45 -0.11 3.26
N ILE A 60 -10.09 0.17 4.52
CA ILE A 60 -10.06 1.55 5.04
C ILE A 60 -9.08 2.40 4.26
N PHE A 61 -7.91 1.85 3.94
CA PHE A 61 -6.91 2.51 3.12
C PHE A 61 -7.47 2.93 1.77
N HIS A 62 -8.04 1.99 1.00
CA HIS A 62 -8.59 2.28 -0.33
C HIS A 62 -9.83 3.18 -0.31
N VAL A 63 -10.70 3.06 0.69
CA VAL A 63 -11.85 3.97 0.87
C VAL A 63 -11.38 5.40 1.14
N LYS A 64 -10.29 5.56 1.89
CA LYS A 64 -9.77 6.87 2.28
C LYS A 64 -8.93 7.53 1.19
N PHE A 65 -8.09 6.77 0.49
CA PHE A 65 -7.16 7.27 -0.52
C PHE A 65 -7.72 7.28 -1.95
N GLY A 66 -8.84 6.62 -2.18
CA GLY A 66 -9.43 6.50 -3.50
C GLY A 66 -8.96 5.28 -4.29
N ILE A 67 -9.59 5.09 -5.43
CA ILE A 67 -9.42 3.94 -6.32
C ILE A 67 -8.86 4.36 -7.69
N ASN A 68 -8.17 5.48 -7.77
CA ASN A 68 -7.55 5.94 -9.01
C ASN A 68 -6.54 4.90 -9.50
N GLY A 69 -6.56 4.58 -10.79
CA GLY A 69 -5.69 3.54 -11.36
C GLY A 69 -6.16 2.10 -11.09
N PHE A 70 -7.29 1.91 -10.40
CA PHE A 70 -7.87 0.60 -10.12
C PHE A 70 -8.49 0.01 -11.39
N GLY A 71 -8.27 -1.28 -11.65
CA GLY A 71 -8.91 -2.01 -12.75
C GLY A 71 -10.42 -2.18 -12.55
N VAL A 72 -11.19 -1.10 -12.64
CA VAL A 72 -12.60 -0.98 -12.22
C VAL A 72 -13.52 -2.02 -12.88
N ASN A 73 -13.19 -2.51 -14.07
CA ASN A 73 -14.06 -3.38 -14.86
C ASN A 73 -14.47 -4.68 -14.16
N GLU A 74 -13.60 -5.25 -13.32
CA GLU A 74 -13.86 -6.52 -12.62
C GLU A 74 -14.85 -6.37 -11.46
N TYR A 75 -15.02 -5.15 -10.94
CA TYR A 75 -15.84 -4.85 -9.76
C TYR A 75 -17.18 -4.20 -10.08
N ILE A 76 -17.44 -3.87 -11.36
CA ILE A 76 -18.71 -3.26 -11.80
C ILE A 76 -19.89 -4.20 -11.50
N ILE A 77 -19.80 -5.48 -11.85
CA ILE A 77 -20.87 -6.45 -11.63
C ILE A 77 -21.20 -6.64 -10.16
N PRO A 78 -20.22 -6.92 -9.25
CA PRO A 78 -20.47 -6.97 -7.81
C PRO A 78 -21.11 -5.70 -7.26
N SER A 79 -20.67 -4.52 -7.71
CA SER A 79 -21.24 -3.24 -7.29
C SER A 79 -22.68 -3.04 -7.75
N ILE A 80 -23.01 -3.42 -8.98
CA ILE A 80 -24.40 -3.39 -9.50
C ILE A 80 -25.28 -4.34 -8.69
N ILE A 81 -24.81 -5.56 -8.42
CA ILE A 81 -25.53 -6.54 -7.59
C ILE A 81 -25.81 -5.98 -6.20
N PHE A 82 -24.80 -5.37 -5.56
CA PHE A 82 -24.94 -4.73 -4.27
C PHE A 82 -26.02 -3.63 -4.28
N ILE A 83 -25.99 -2.72 -5.25
CA ILE A 83 -26.97 -1.64 -5.40
C ILE A 83 -28.37 -2.23 -5.62
N PHE A 84 -28.51 -3.22 -6.48
CA PHE A 84 -29.78 -3.87 -6.81
C PHE A 84 -30.44 -4.52 -5.58
N PHE A 85 -29.69 -5.32 -4.80
CA PHE A 85 -30.23 -5.93 -3.59
C PHE A 85 -30.63 -4.90 -2.52
N ASN A 86 -29.87 -3.81 -2.38
CA ASN A 86 -30.22 -2.75 -1.45
C ASN A 86 -31.47 -1.96 -1.91
N LEU A 87 -31.65 -1.72 -3.21
CA LEU A 87 -32.87 -1.10 -3.75
C LEU A 87 -34.09 -1.99 -3.56
N ILE A 88 -33.97 -3.31 -3.75
CA ILE A 88 -35.06 -4.27 -3.48
C ILE A 88 -35.42 -4.25 -1.99
N ALA A 89 -34.45 -4.33 -1.09
CA ALA A 89 -34.70 -4.31 0.35
C ALA A 89 -35.36 -3.00 0.80
N PHE A 90 -34.92 -1.86 0.27
CA PHE A 90 -35.52 -0.55 0.54
C PHE A 90 -36.97 -0.46 0.02
N SER A 91 -37.22 -0.91 -1.21
CA SER A 91 -38.53 -0.91 -1.81
C SER A 91 -39.49 -1.83 -1.10
N SER A 92 -39.01 -3.04 -0.75
CA SER A 92 -39.78 -4.04 0.01
C SER A 92 -40.17 -3.53 1.39
N SER A 93 -39.28 -2.82 2.08
CA SER A 93 -39.56 -2.23 3.39
C SER A 93 -40.62 -1.10 3.29
N ARG A 94 -40.62 -0.30 2.22
CA ARG A 94 -41.65 0.72 1.97
C ARG A 94 -43.02 0.11 1.65
N ILE A 95 -43.06 -0.93 0.81
CA ILE A 95 -44.29 -1.65 0.47
C ILE A 95 -44.86 -2.31 1.73
N PHE A 96 -44.00 -2.93 2.54
CA PHE A 96 -44.38 -3.55 3.80
C PHE A 96 -44.97 -2.54 4.78
N LEU A 97 -44.41 -1.33 4.89
CA LEU A 97 -44.95 -0.24 5.70
C LEU A 97 -46.36 0.18 5.24
N ARG A 98 -46.60 0.32 3.92
CA ARG A 98 -47.92 0.68 3.37
C ARG A 98 -48.98 -0.39 3.70
N ASN A 99 -48.63 -1.67 3.57
CA ASN A 99 -49.57 -2.78 3.82
C ASN A 99 -49.85 -3.04 5.30
N LEU A 100 -49.02 -2.49 6.23
CA LEU A 100 -49.26 -2.60 7.68
C LEU A 100 -50.44 -1.74 8.17
N THR A 101 -50.89 -0.77 7.38
CA THR A 101 -52.02 0.10 7.73
C THR A 101 -53.36 -0.57 7.48
N ASP A 102 -53.44 -1.65 6.68
CA ASP A 102 -54.72 -2.16 6.13
C ASP A 102 -55.18 -3.53 6.63
N GLN A 103 -54.45 -4.26 7.49
CA GLN A 103 -54.92 -5.60 7.88
C GLN A 103 -54.85 -5.88 9.41
N LYS A 104 -56.05 -6.14 9.99
CA LYS A 104 -56.25 -6.77 11.31
C LYS A 104 -55.99 -8.27 11.24
N THR A 105 -54.75 -8.70 10.96
CA THR A 105 -54.38 -10.13 11.10
C THR A 105 -53.72 -10.37 12.46
N LYS A 106 -54.40 -11.13 13.33
CA LYS A 106 -53.82 -11.67 14.58
C LYS A 106 -52.74 -12.70 14.23
N LEU A 107 -51.53 -12.27 14.02
CA LEU A 107 -50.37 -13.15 14.16
C LEU A 107 -49.88 -13.01 15.64
N ILE A 108 -49.98 -14.08 16.41
CA ILE A 108 -49.39 -14.18 17.75
C ILE A 108 -47.88 -14.31 17.58
N THR A 109 -47.23 -13.21 17.27
CA THR A 109 -45.77 -13.16 17.32
C THR A 109 -45.37 -12.58 18.67
N ASN A 110 -44.63 -13.38 19.44
CA ASN A 110 -44.09 -12.93 20.71
C ASN A 110 -43.13 -11.76 20.44
N ARG A 111 -43.56 -10.53 20.77
CA ARG A 111 -42.81 -9.28 20.57
C ARG A 111 -41.41 -9.37 21.18
N THR A 112 -41.29 -9.96 22.35
CA THR A 112 -40.00 -10.16 23.02
C THR A 112 -39.07 -11.00 22.14
N LEU A 113 -39.58 -12.12 21.61
CA LEU A 113 -38.81 -13.01 20.74
C LEU A 113 -38.34 -12.26 19.49
N SER A 114 -39.19 -11.46 18.88
CA SER A 114 -38.83 -10.70 17.65
C SER A 114 -37.77 -9.64 17.90
N LEU A 115 -37.87 -8.91 19.02
CA LEU A 115 -36.84 -7.95 19.45
C LEU A 115 -35.54 -8.65 19.80
N THR A 116 -35.60 -9.79 20.49
CA THR A 116 -34.40 -10.60 20.82
C THR A 116 -33.67 -11.03 19.52
N ILE A 117 -34.43 -11.53 18.53
CA ILE A 117 -33.83 -11.95 17.25
C ILE A 117 -33.19 -10.74 16.49
N LEU A 118 -33.83 -9.56 16.52
CA LEU A 118 -33.24 -8.36 15.94
C LEU A 118 -31.94 -7.98 16.67
N VAL A 119 -31.92 -8.01 18.00
CA VAL A 119 -30.71 -7.73 18.78
C VAL A 119 -29.63 -8.75 18.49
N LEU A 120 -29.96 -10.04 18.43
CA LEU A 120 -29.02 -11.09 18.08
C LEU A 120 -28.48 -10.90 16.64
N SER A 121 -29.31 -10.46 15.70
CA SER A 121 -28.85 -10.16 14.33
C SER A 121 -27.83 -9.03 14.27
N ILE A 122 -27.91 -8.06 15.17
CA ILE A 122 -26.92 -6.98 15.31
C ILE A 122 -25.64 -7.53 15.94
N ILE A 123 -25.74 -8.28 17.04
CA ILE A 123 -24.58 -8.84 17.76
C ILE A 123 -23.75 -9.77 16.84
N PHE A 124 -24.42 -10.58 16.03
CA PHE A 124 -23.74 -11.50 15.09
C PHE A 124 -23.42 -10.88 13.73
N ASN A 125 -23.70 -9.60 13.50
CA ASN A 125 -23.32 -8.94 12.25
C ASN A 125 -21.80 -8.67 12.25
N PRO A 126 -21.02 -9.28 11.36
CA PRO A 126 -19.57 -9.18 11.36
C PRO A 126 -19.06 -7.75 11.11
N PHE A 127 -19.86 -6.89 10.47
CA PHE A 127 -19.52 -5.48 10.28
C PHE A 127 -19.13 -4.79 11.60
N TYR A 128 -19.92 -4.98 12.66
CA TYR A 128 -19.64 -4.31 13.94
C TYR A 128 -18.39 -4.84 14.61
N LYS A 129 -18.11 -6.14 14.44
CA LYS A 129 -16.88 -6.75 14.98
C LYS A 129 -15.65 -6.15 14.32
N ASP A 130 -15.62 -6.12 12.99
CA ASP A 130 -14.47 -5.61 12.24
C ASP A 130 -14.23 -4.12 12.53
N ILE A 131 -15.29 -3.29 12.53
CA ILE A 131 -15.18 -1.88 12.89
C ILE A 131 -14.70 -1.70 14.35
N TYR A 132 -15.19 -2.51 15.28
CA TYR A 132 -14.70 -2.45 16.66
C TYR A 132 -13.21 -2.79 16.75
N GLU A 133 -12.74 -3.80 16.04
CA GLU A 133 -11.33 -4.18 16.00
C GLU A 133 -10.44 -3.07 15.40
N LEU A 134 -10.90 -2.44 14.33
CA LEU A 134 -10.19 -1.32 13.69
C LEU A 134 -10.10 -0.08 14.59
N LEU A 135 -11.19 0.26 15.30
CA LEU A 135 -11.27 1.46 16.14
C LEU A 135 -10.71 1.26 17.56
N SER A 136 -10.62 0.01 18.04
CA SER A 136 -10.16 -0.27 19.40
C SER A 136 -8.69 0.10 19.57
N ASP A 137 -8.41 0.95 20.57
CA ASP A 137 -7.04 1.18 21.03
C ASP A 137 -6.72 0.17 22.14
N ARG A 138 -5.97 -0.86 21.80
CA ARG A 138 -5.54 -1.92 22.73
C ARG A 138 -4.09 -1.73 23.22
N SER A 139 -3.46 -0.60 22.88
CA SER A 139 -2.05 -0.34 23.18
C SER A 139 -1.70 -0.45 24.66
N ASN A 140 -2.65 -0.17 25.56
CA ASN A 140 -2.45 -0.27 27.01
C ASN A 140 -2.65 -1.67 27.60
N ASN A 141 -3.13 -2.63 26.80
CA ASN A 141 -3.45 -3.99 27.28
C ASN A 141 -2.25 -4.93 27.21
N TYR A 142 -1.20 -4.56 26.49
CA TYR A 142 -0.05 -5.42 26.27
C TYR A 142 1.21 -4.81 26.91
N GLN A 143 1.87 -5.61 27.75
CA GLN A 143 3.20 -5.31 28.28
C GLN A 143 4.27 -5.82 27.31
N VAL A 144 4.38 -5.18 26.15
CA VAL A 144 5.46 -5.45 25.20
C VAL A 144 6.63 -4.51 25.51
N ASP A 145 7.85 -5.02 25.44
CA ASP A 145 9.05 -4.23 25.66
C ASP A 145 9.04 -3.01 24.70
N LYS A 146 9.25 -1.81 25.29
CA LYS A 146 9.34 -0.55 24.53
C LYS A 146 10.49 -0.57 23.51
N ASN A 147 11.46 -1.49 23.67
CA ASN A 147 12.57 -1.71 22.73
C ASN A 147 12.19 -2.61 21.54
N SER A 148 10.92 -3.03 21.40
CA SER A 148 10.48 -3.83 20.25
C SER A 148 10.58 -3.08 18.91
N PHE A 149 10.56 -1.75 18.94
CA PHE A 149 10.67 -0.88 17.78
C PHE A 149 12.09 -0.31 17.62
N TYR A 150 12.76 -0.68 16.53
CA TYR A 150 14.14 -0.29 16.24
C TYR A 150 14.19 1.09 15.56
N GLU A 151 14.97 2.02 16.14
CA GLU A 151 15.18 3.40 15.63
C GLU A 151 16.66 3.78 15.55
N GLN A 152 17.57 2.80 15.67
CA GLN A 152 19.00 3.08 15.68
C GLN A 152 19.54 3.39 14.29
N ASP A 153 20.55 4.24 14.22
CA ASP A 153 21.29 4.52 13.00
C ASP A 153 21.95 3.23 12.48
N ILE A 154 21.83 3.02 11.19
CA ILE A 154 22.41 1.88 10.50
C ILE A 154 23.76 2.30 9.92
N ILE A 155 24.81 1.61 10.30
CA ILE A 155 26.19 1.92 9.91
C ILE A 155 26.62 0.96 8.80
N PHE A 156 27.06 1.51 7.68
CA PHE A 156 27.59 0.72 6.57
C PHE A 156 29.12 0.55 6.66
N SER A 157 29.60 -0.60 6.19
CA SER A 157 31.00 -0.86 5.94
C SER A 157 31.49 -0.12 4.68
N ASP A 158 32.82 -0.07 4.46
CA ASP A 158 33.39 0.54 3.24
C ASP A 158 33.05 -0.25 1.96
N THR A 159 32.80 -1.56 2.08
CA THR A 159 32.41 -2.41 0.95
C THR A 159 30.88 -2.41 0.82
N ARG A 160 30.39 -1.85 -0.28
CA ARG A 160 28.96 -1.75 -0.58
C ARG A 160 28.64 -2.47 -1.87
N LYS A 161 27.52 -3.20 -1.89
CA LYS A 161 26.98 -3.86 -3.09
C LYS A 161 25.78 -3.11 -3.62
N ASN A 162 25.55 -3.22 -4.92
CA ASN A 162 24.28 -2.83 -5.51
C ASN A 162 23.16 -3.74 -5.03
N ILE A 163 21.91 -3.28 -5.13
CA ILE A 163 20.74 -4.10 -4.85
C ILE A 163 19.75 -4.08 -6.02
N VAL A 164 19.25 -5.28 -6.35
CA VAL A 164 18.07 -5.49 -7.19
C VAL A 164 17.03 -6.21 -6.35
N PHE A 165 15.86 -5.59 -6.18
CA PHE A 165 14.78 -6.04 -5.30
C PHE A 165 13.51 -6.24 -6.13
N ILE A 166 13.13 -7.51 -6.41
CA ILE A 166 12.01 -7.83 -7.30
C ILE A 166 10.88 -8.44 -6.49
N TYR A 167 9.79 -7.69 -6.37
CA TYR A 167 8.52 -8.18 -5.85
C TYR A 167 7.80 -8.98 -6.92
N LEU A 168 7.47 -10.23 -6.60
CA LEU A 168 6.63 -11.09 -7.40
C LEU A 168 5.18 -10.97 -6.89
N GLU A 169 4.34 -10.25 -7.62
CA GLU A 169 2.95 -9.95 -7.26
C GLU A 169 2.22 -11.23 -6.86
N GLN A 170 1.83 -11.36 -5.57
CA GLN A 170 1.08 -12.48 -5.01
C GLN A 170 1.67 -13.90 -5.22
N ILE A 171 2.94 -14.02 -5.60
CA ILE A 171 3.61 -15.32 -5.67
C ILE A 171 4.16 -15.68 -4.30
N GLU A 172 3.37 -16.38 -3.52
CA GLU A 172 3.76 -16.87 -2.20
C GLU A 172 4.51 -18.20 -2.27
N ARG A 173 5.32 -18.49 -1.25
CA ARG A 173 6.09 -19.72 -1.15
C ARG A 173 5.23 -20.99 -1.20
N THR A 174 3.98 -20.92 -0.73
CA THR A 174 3.04 -22.03 -0.75
C THR A 174 2.88 -22.65 -2.15
N TYR A 175 3.04 -21.87 -3.20
CA TYR A 175 3.00 -22.37 -4.59
C TYR A 175 4.19 -23.27 -4.98
N LEU A 176 5.28 -23.31 -4.19
CA LEU A 176 6.38 -24.26 -4.35
C LEU A 176 6.08 -25.68 -3.79
N ASN A 177 4.95 -25.83 -3.10
CA ASN A 177 4.55 -27.11 -2.53
C ASN A 177 4.05 -28.07 -3.63
N GLU A 178 4.86 -29.09 -3.94
CA GLU A 178 4.59 -30.06 -5.01
C GLU A 178 3.37 -30.97 -4.73
N ASP A 179 3.00 -31.15 -3.46
CA ASP A 179 1.82 -31.95 -3.11
C ASP A 179 0.52 -31.19 -3.43
N LEU A 180 0.57 -29.85 -3.38
CA LEU A 180 -0.56 -28.97 -3.65
C LEU A 180 -0.56 -28.48 -5.12
N PHE A 181 0.61 -28.18 -5.65
CA PHE A 181 0.81 -27.56 -6.97
C PHE A 181 1.96 -28.26 -7.73
N PRO A 182 1.76 -29.52 -8.20
CA PRO A 182 2.80 -30.28 -8.86
C PRO A 182 3.40 -29.56 -10.08
N ASN A 183 4.71 -29.30 -10.07
CA ASN A 183 5.45 -28.67 -11.16
C ASN A 183 4.90 -27.28 -11.60
N LEU A 184 4.33 -26.51 -10.65
CA LEU A 184 3.84 -25.16 -10.94
C LEU A 184 4.98 -24.16 -11.13
N LEU A 185 6.00 -24.20 -10.27
CA LEU A 185 7.12 -23.25 -10.20
C LEU A 185 8.50 -23.96 -10.35
N PRO A 186 8.77 -24.66 -11.47
CA PRO A 186 10.01 -25.44 -11.62
C PRO A 186 11.28 -24.57 -11.63
N ASN A 187 11.21 -23.34 -12.17
CA ASN A 187 12.35 -22.42 -12.21
C ASN A 187 12.65 -21.87 -10.82
N LEU A 188 11.65 -21.34 -10.10
CA LEU A 188 11.82 -20.84 -8.73
C LEU A 188 12.29 -21.95 -7.78
N LYS A 189 11.83 -23.19 -7.97
CA LYS A 189 12.32 -24.35 -7.21
C LYS A 189 13.79 -24.66 -7.48
N THR A 190 14.26 -24.44 -8.69
CA THR A 190 15.67 -24.56 -9.05
C THR A 190 16.49 -23.41 -8.48
N LEU A 191 15.98 -22.21 -8.56
CA LEU A 191 16.58 -20.99 -8.02
C LEU A 191 16.69 -21.04 -6.50
N GLU A 192 15.73 -21.62 -5.80
CA GLU A 192 15.77 -21.82 -4.35
C GLU A 192 17.06 -22.53 -3.91
N LYS A 193 17.51 -23.54 -4.66
CA LYS A 193 18.75 -24.27 -4.37
C LYS A 193 20.03 -23.46 -4.58
N GLN A 194 19.93 -22.32 -5.25
CA GLN A 194 21.04 -21.41 -5.55
C GLN A 194 21.00 -20.15 -4.70
N SER A 195 20.04 -20.03 -3.79
CA SER A 195 19.80 -18.85 -2.96
C SER A 195 19.93 -19.12 -1.46
N ILE A 196 20.00 -18.06 -0.67
CA ILE A 196 19.58 -18.13 0.72
C ILE A 196 18.07 -17.97 0.71
N SER A 197 17.34 -19.05 1.03
CA SER A 197 15.87 -19.08 1.00
C SER A 197 15.30 -19.24 2.40
N PHE A 198 14.39 -18.34 2.78
CA PHE A 198 13.68 -18.38 4.04
C PHE A 198 12.34 -19.09 3.85
N THR A 199 12.12 -20.17 4.58
CA THR A 199 10.98 -21.05 4.31
C THR A 199 9.72 -20.71 5.10
N ASN A 200 9.82 -19.85 6.13
CA ASN A 200 8.75 -19.62 7.10
C ASN A 200 8.58 -18.12 7.41
N ILE A 201 8.25 -17.34 6.38
CA ILE A 201 8.02 -15.90 6.48
C ILE A 201 6.52 -15.62 6.55
N ASP A 202 6.05 -15.23 7.72
CA ASP A 202 4.64 -14.91 8.00
C ASP A 202 4.26 -13.50 7.46
N SER A 203 2.96 -13.29 7.34
CA SER A 203 2.37 -12.02 6.91
C SER A 203 1.52 -11.44 8.03
N PRO A 204 2.07 -10.54 8.87
CA PRO A 204 1.33 -9.91 9.96
C PRO A 204 0.15 -9.07 9.46
N ARG A 205 -0.75 -8.68 10.40
CA ARG A 205 -1.83 -7.75 10.09
C ARG A 205 -1.33 -6.46 9.45
N ALA A 206 -2.11 -5.93 8.51
CA ALA A 206 -1.81 -4.71 7.74
C ALA A 206 -0.52 -4.79 6.90
N THR A 207 -0.21 -6.00 6.36
CA THR A 207 0.86 -6.24 5.38
C THR A 207 0.34 -6.99 4.13
N ASN A 208 -0.97 -7.29 4.06
CA ASN A 208 -1.57 -8.23 3.09
C ASN A 208 -2.12 -7.56 1.81
N TRP A 209 -1.51 -6.47 1.34
CA TRP A 209 -1.74 -5.89 0.01
C TRP A 209 -0.49 -5.16 -0.44
N THR A 210 -0.32 -4.98 -1.73
CA THR A 210 0.94 -4.57 -2.38
C THR A 210 1.72 -3.49 -1.65
N ILE A 211 1.13 -2.30 -1.46
CA ILE A 211 1.86 -1.19 -0.81
C ILE A 211 2.12 -1.43 0.69
N ALA A 212 1.26 -2.20 1.36
CA ALA A 212 1.48 -2.56 2.76
C ALA A 212 2.62 -3.57 2.91
N GLY A 213 2.71 -4.55 2.00
CA GLY A 213 3.86 -5.44 1.94
C GLY A 213 5.16 -4.72 1.61
N MET A 214 5.12 -3.74 0.70
CA MET A 214 6.27 -2.87 0.42
C MET A 214 6.70 -2.04 1.65
N ALA A 215 5.76 -1.43 2.36
CA ALA A 215 6.05 -0.70 3.60
C ALA A 215 6.60 -1.64 4.68
N ALA A 216 6.02 -2.83 4.82
CA ALA A 216 6.49 -3.85 5.76
C ALA A 216 7.94 -4.26 5.48
N THR A 217 8.24 -4.60 4.24
CA THR A 217 9.56 -5.11 3.84
C THR A 217 10.63 -4.02 3.78
N GLN A 218 10.28 -2.77 3.48
CA GLN A 218 11.25 -1.69 3.33
C GLN A 218 11.37 -0.81 4.57
N CYS A 219 10.33 -0.72 5.41
CA CYS A 219 10.34 0.16 6.60
C CYS A 219 10.21 -0.63 7.91
N GLY A 220 9.97 -1.94 7.87
CA GLY A 220 9.75 -2.77 9.06
C GLY A 220 8.49 -2.43 9.85
N VAL A 221 7.45 -1.87 9.20
CA VAL A 221 6.22 -1.43 9.88
C VAL A 221 4.96 -1.86 9.13
N PRO A 222 3.86 -2.18 9.85
CA PRO A 222 2.57 -2.43 9.22
C PRO A 222 1.96 -1.12 8.71
N LEU A 223 1.20 -1.20 7.61
CA LEU A 223 0.52 -0.04 7.06
C LEU A 223 -0.83 0.20 7.74
N LEU A 224 -0.79 0.73 8.96
CA LEU A 224 -2.00 1.16 9.67
C LEU A 224 -2.45 2.53 9.17
N THR A 225 -3.75 2.64 8.87
CA THR A 225 -4.33 3.89 8.36
C THR A 225 -4.93 4.72 9.49
N PRO A 226 -4.54 5.98 9.70
CA PRO A 226 -5.15 6.84 10.72
C PRO A 226 -6.62 7.14 10.35
N ILE A 227 -7.58 6.67 11.15
CA ILE A 227 -9.03 6.79 10.87
C ILE A 227 -9.59 8.13 11.37
N ALA A 228 -9.05 8.66 12.47
CA ALA A 228 -9.64 9.77 13.22
C ALA A 228 -8.76 11.02 13.34
N SER A 229 -7.67 11.18 12.60
CA SER A 229 -6.84 12.37 12.68
C SER A 229 -7.41 13.52 11.84
N GLU A 230 -7.36 14.75 12.35
CA GLU A 230 -7.67 15.97 11.62
C GLU A 230 -6.75 16.18 10.39
N ASN A 231 -5.58 15.58 10.39
CA ASN A 231 -4.74 15.36 9.22
C ASN A 231 -5.38 14.30 8.33
N SER A 232 -6.61 14.56 7.91
CA SER A 232 -7.30 13.72 6.95
C SER A 232 -6.47 13.73 5.68
N MET A 233 -5.93 12.57 5.35
CA MET A 233 -5.22 12.26 4.13
C MET A 233 -6.15 12.46 2.93
N SER A 234 -6.49 13.72 2.63
CA SER A 234 -7.26 14.09 1.46
C SER A 234 -6.33 14.03 0.24
N GLY A 235 -6.25 12.85 -0.36
CA GLY A 235 -5.31 12.55 -1.42
C GLY A 235 -3.99 11.97 -0.90
N MET A 236 -3.46 10.96 -1.56
CA MET A 236 -2.22 10.25 -1.20
C MET A 236 -0.95 11.06 -1.50
N ASP A 237 -0.85 12.24 -0.94
CA ASP A 237 0.25 13.14 -1.25
C ASP A 237 1.44 12.98 -0.28
N LYS A 238 1.30 12.18 0.78
CA LYS A 238 2.34 11.82 1.74
C LYS A 238 2.27 10.34 2.10
N PHE A 239 3.39 9.68 2.27
CA PHE A 239 3.41 8.27 2.60
C PHE A 239 4.46 7.95 3.67
N LEU A 240 4.01 7.79 4.92
CA LEU A 240 4.85 7.49 6.09
C LEU A 240 6.10 8.39 6.23
N PRO A 241 5.97 9.72 6.18
CA PRO A 241 7.12 10.63 6.05
C PRO A 241 8.08 10.60 7.23
N LEU A 242 7.65 10.09 8.40
CA LEU A 242 8.51 9.89 9.56
C LEU A 242 9.05 8.45 9.69
N ALA A 243 8.65 7.52 8.80
CA ALA A 243 9.27 6.20 8.79
C ALA A 243 10.69 6.28 8.22
N ASN A 244 11.62 5.55 8.80
CA ASN A 244 12.96 5.37 8.23
C ASN A 244 12.93 4.09 7.40
N CYS A 245 12.89 4.23 6.08
CA CYS A 245 12.78 3.09 5.17
C CYS A 245 14.11 2.83 4.46
N MET A 246 14.24 1.68 3.81
CA MET A 246 15.45 1.32 3.04
C MET A 246 15.85 2.41 2.05
N GLY A 247 14.87 3.07 1.39
CA GLY A 247 15.13 4.17 0.47
C GLY A 247 15.85 5.34 1.13
N ASP A 248 15.43 5.74 2.33
CA ASP A 248 16.07 6.82 3.08
C ASP A 248 17.50 6.46 3.46
N ILE A 249 17.67 5.26 4.03
CA ILE A 249 18.96 4.74 4.50
C ILE A 249 19.96 4.60 3.35
N LEU A 250 19.55 4.01 2.23
CA LEU A 250 20.42 3.82 1.07
C LEU A 250 20.73 5.16 0.37
N ASN A 251 19.79 6.11 0.37
CA ASN A 251 20.05 7.43 -0.19
C ASN A 251 21.08 8.23 0.65
N GLU A 252 21.04 8.12 1.99
CA GLU A 252 22.07 8.69 2.88
C GLU A 252 23.46 8.12 2.58
N GLU A 253 23.51 6.88 2.10
CA GLU A 253 24.74 6.20 1.68
C GLU A 253 25.08 6.43 0.19
N ASN A 254 24.45 7.44 -0.44
CA ASN A 254 24.66 7.88 -1.83
C ASN A 254 24.30 6.85 -2.91
N TYR A 255 23.39 5.92 -2.63
CA TYR A 255 22.83 5.05 -3.67
C TYR A 255 21.92 5.83 -4.64
N LYS A 256 21.97 5.48 -5.91
CA LYS A 256 20.99 5.90 -6.91
C LYS A 256 19.81 4.95 -6.91
N LEU A 257 18.64 5.43 -6.52
CA LEU A 257 17.47 4.61 -6.25
C LEU A 257 16.43 4.71 -7.36
N HIS A 258 16.02 3.56 -7.87
CA HIS A 258 15.05 3.44 -8.96
C HIS A 258 13.93 2.49 -8.57
N TYR A 259 12.69 2.88 -8.87
CA TYR A 259 11.52 1.99 -8.83
C TYR A 259 10.92 1.84 -10.22
N ILE A 260 10.60 0.61 -10.61
CA ILE A 260 9.92 0.26 -11.87
C ILE A 260 8.77 -0.68 -11.57
N GLY A 261 7.53 -0.28 -11.90
CA GLY A 261 6.35 -1.13 -11.79
C GLY A 261 5.42 -0.96 -12.97
N GLY A 262 4.76 -2.03 -13.40
CA GLY A 262 3.91 -2.00 -14.60
C GLY A 262 2.64 -1.16 -14.46
N SER A 263 2.15 -0.89 -13.24
CA SER A 263 0.90 -0.22 -12.96
C SER A 263 1.02 1.30 -12.81
N ASP A 264 -0.13 2.00 -12.81
CA ASP A 264 -0.20 3.43 -12.49
C ASP A 264 0.39 3.72 -11.10
N LEU A 265 1.22 4.75 -11.00
CA LEU A 265 1.87 5.18 -9.76
C LEU A 265 0.89 5.78 -8.74
N ASP A 266 -0.23 6.34 -9.21
CA ASP A 266 -1.28 6.86 -8.32
C ASP A 266 -2.02 5.72 -7.60
N PHE A 267 -2.04 4.51 -8.20
CA PHE A 267 -2.71 3.39 -7.58
C PHE A 267 -2.02 2.95 -6.28
N ALA A 268 -2.78 2.93 -5.21
CA ALA A 268 -2.34 2.60 -3.85
C ALA A 268 -1.17 3.47 -3.33
N GLY A 269 -0.88 4.64 -3.96
CA GLY A 269 0.15 5.59 -3.54
C GLY A 269 1.58 5.12 -3.70
N LYS A 270 1.83 4.12 -4.55
CA LYS A 270 3.19 3.61 -4.78
C LYS A 270 4.18 4.70 -5.16
N GLY A 271 3.77 5.58 -6.09
CA GLY A 271 4.60 6.71 -6.51
C GLY A 271 4.95 7.63 -5.34
N ASN A 272 3.97 7.96 -4.49
CA ASN A 272 4.19 8.80 -3.33
C ASN A 272 5.08 8.13 -2.27
N PHE A 273 4.92 6.81 -2.07
CA PHE A 273 5.78 6.05 -1.17
C PHE A 273 7.24 6.17 -1.59
N TYR A 274 7.58 5.81 -2.83
CA TYR A 274 8.95 5.83 -3.30
C TYR A 274 9.54 7.26 -3.37
N LYS A 275 8.73 8.26 -3.76
CA LYS A 275 9.19 9.67 -3.76
C LYS A 275 9.38 10.22 -2.35
N THR A 276 8.53 9.87 -1.39
CA THR A 276 8.71 10.27 0.02
C THR A 276 10.00 9.70 0.60
N HIS A 277 10.39 8.49 0.16
CA HIS A 277 11.58 7.78 0.64
C HIS A 277 12.78 7.88 -0.32
N ASN A 278 12.93 9.04 -0.98
CA ASN A 278 14.13 9.52 -1.67
C ASN A 278 14.58 8.70 -2.90
N PHE A 279 13.65 8.05 -3.61
CA PHE A 279 13.95 7.43 -4.90
C PHE A 279 14.16 8.49 -5.98
N ASP A 280 15.30 8.41 -6.70
CA ASP A 280 15.67 9.32 -7.79
C ASP A 280 14.73 9.19 -9.01
N SER A 281 14.40 7.94 -9.37
CA SER A 281 13.49 7.61 -10.48
C SER A 281 12.38 6.70 -10.01
N VAL A 282 11.14 7.04 -10.35
CA VAL A 282 9.94 6.26 -10.03
C VAL A 282 9.12 6.16 -11.30
N GLU A 283 9.02 4.95 -11.87
CA GLU A 283 8.42 4.71 -13.17
C GLU A 283 7.26 3.70 -13.05
N GLY A 284 6.10 4.10 -13.54
CA GLY A 284 4.90 3.29 -13.66
C GLY A 284 4.39 3.26 -15.09
N TRP A 285 3.12 2.86 -15.28
CA TRP A 285 2.51 2.73 -16.60
C TRP A 285 2.77 3.94 -17.51
N TYR A 286 2.54 5.16 -17.02
CA TYR A 286 2.65 6.36 -17.86
C TYR A 286 4.09 6.68 -18.24
N GLU A 287 5.05 6.44 -17.37
CA GLU A 287 6.48 6.68 -17.59
C GLU A 287 7.09 5.60 -18.52
N LEU A 288 6.50 4.40 -18.54
CA LEU A 288 6.99 3.29 -19.35
C LEU A 288 6.45 3.25 -20.78
N GLN A 289 5.40 4.03 -21.11
CA GLN A 289 4.73 3.98 -22.43
C GLN A 289 5.67 4.11 -23.63
N ASN A 290 6.72 4.92 -23.51
CA ASN A 290 7.69 5.11 -24.58
C ASN A 290 8.79 4.04 -24.63
N LYS A 291 8.78 3.07 -23.69
CA LYS A 291 9.78 2.00 -23.58
C LYS A 291 9.22 0.65 -23.99
N ILE A 292 7.91 0.49 -24.00
CA ILE A 292 7.21 -0.71 -24.46
C ILE A 292 7.11 -0.73 -25.98
N LYS A 293 7.09 -1.95 -26.56
CA LYS A 293 7.06 -2.13 -28.03
C LYS A 293 5.72 -1.74 -28.65
N ASP A 294 4.62 -2.06 -27.96
CA ASP A 294 3.24 -1.72 -28.38
C ASP A 294 2.44 -1.22 -27.18
N ILE A 295 1.99 0.04 -27.24
CA ILE A 295 1.20 0.69 -26.19
C ILE A 295 -0.15 -0.04 -25.94
N ASN A 296 -0.67 -0.79 -26.91
CA ASN A 296 -1.90 -1.56 -26.76
C ASN A 296 -1.65 -2.93 -26.10
N TYR A 297 -0.38 -3.41 -26.05
CA TYR A 297 -0.01 -4.63 -25.38
C TYR A 297 0.12 -4.39 -23.88
N ARG A 298 -1.02 -4.42 -23.20
CA ARG A 298 -1.12 -4.22 -21.75
C ARG A 298 -2.28 -5.02 -21.15
N SER A 299 -2.13 -5.41 -19.89
CA SER A 299 -3.23 -5.89 -19.07
C SER A 299 -4.12 -4.72 -18.61
N PRO A 300 -5.32 -4.95 -18.03
CA PRO A 300 -6.11 -3.91 -17.38
C PRO A 300 -5.36 -3.15 -16.27
N TRP A 301 -4.31 -3.72 -15.72
CA TRP A 301 -3.50 -3.15 -14.64
C TRP A 301 -2.28 -2.38 -15.14
N GLY A 302 -1.77 -2.70 -16.34
CA GLY A 302 -0.61 -2.03 -16.92
C GLY A 302 0.25 -2.93 -17.81
N VAL A 303 1.57 -2.74 -17.76
CA VAL A 303 2.57 -3.45 -18.59
C VAL A 303 2.61 -4.93 -18.22
N TYR A 304 2.63 -5.81 -19.21
CA TYR A 304 2.85 -7.24 -19.01
C TYR A 304 4.27 -7.53 -18.53
N ASP A 305 4.42 -8.62 -17.74
CA ASP A 305 5.68 -8.94 -17.06
C ASP A 305 6.82 -9.31 -18.02
N ASP A 306 6.54 -9.82 -19.22
CA ASP A 306 7.56 -10.10 -20.22
C ASP A 306 8.26 -8.82 -20.72
N GLU A 307 7.53 -7.75 -21.03
CA GLU A 307 8.14 -6.45 -21.37
C GLU A 307 8.69 -5.72 -20.15
N LEU A 308 8.04 -5.84 -18.99
CA LEU A 308 8.49 -5.22 -17.75
C LEU A 308 9.87 -5.73 -17.33
N LEU A 309 10.08 -7.04 -17.34
CA LEU A 309 11.35 -7.66 -16.97
C LEU A 309 12.47 -7.33 -17.96
N ASP A 310 12.18 -7.18 -19.26
CA ASP A 310 13.13 -6.66 -20.24
C ASP A 310 13.57 -5.23 -19.86
N ILE A 311 12.62 -4.34 -19.57
CA ILE A 311 12.90 -2.95 -19.14
C ILE A 311 13.71 -2.90 -17.84
N VAL A 312 13.38 -3.76 -16.88
CA VAL A 312 14.11 -3.88 -15.61
C VAL A 312 15.55 -4.30 -15.86
N TYR A 313 15.75 -5.30 -16.71
CA TYR A 313 17.10 -5.77 -17.03
C TYR A 313 17.95 -4.71 -17.76
N ASP A 314 17.38 -4.05 -18.76
CA ASP A 314 18.05 -2.95 -19.47
C ASP A 314 18.45 -1.82 -18.50
N ARG A 315 17.59 -1.52 -17.51
CA ARG A 315 17.91 -0.53 -16.48
C ARG A 315 19.08 -0.99 -15.59
N ILE A 316 19.12 -2.26 -15.19
CA ILE A 316 20.24 -2.82 -14.44
C ILE A 316 21.54 -2.67 -15.22
N GLU A 317 21.55 -2.99 -16.53
CA GLU A 317 22.72 -2.84 -17.39
C GLU A 317 23.20 -1.38 -17.51
N ILE A 318 22.27 -0.42 -17.55
CA ILE A 318 22.61 1.01 -17.60
C ILE A 318 23.24 1.44 -16.27
N LEU A 319 22.62 1.08 -15.15
CA LEU A 319 23.07 1.48 -13.82
C LEU A 319 24.42 0.83 -13.44
N SER A 320 24.64 -0.43 -13.83
CA SER A 320 25.89 -1.14 -13.55
C SER A 320 27.12 -0.54 -14.23
N LYS A 321 26.92 0.29 -15.28
CA LYS A 321 28.01 1.01 -15.98
C LYS A 321 28.36 2.34 -15.33
N ALA A 322 27.55 2.82 -14.38
CA ALA A 322 27.85 4.01 -13.61
C ALA A 322 28.83 3.72 -12.48
N ASN A 323 29.60 4.72 -12.05
CA ASN A 323 30.54 4.60 -10.92
C ASN A 323 29.86 4.88 -9.57
N GLU A 324 28.56 4.61 -9.46
CA GLU A 324 27.74 4.85 -8.27
C GLU A 324 27.04 3.57 -7.88
N ASN A 325 26.90 3.33 -6.59
CA ASN A 325 26.06 2.24 -6.14
C ASN A 325 24.58 2.52 -6.46
N PHE A 326 23.85 1.49 -6.83
CA PHE A 326 22.44 1.63 -7.17
C PHE A 326 21.55 0.65 -6.40
N GLY A 327 20.29 1.07 -6.20
CA GLY A 327 19.20 0.22 -5.77
C GLY A 327 18.08 0.25 -6.81
N LEU A 328 17.74 -0.90 -7.37
CA LEU A 328 16.60 -1.04 -8.28
C LEU A 328 15.53 -1.91 -7.62
N PHE A 329 14.34 -1.35 -7.46
CA PHE A 329 13.17 -2.03 -6.92
C PHE A 329 12.15 -2.20 -8.04
N ALA A 330 11.65 -3.43 -8.24
CA ALA A 330 10.68 -3.72 -9.29
C ALA A 330 9.50 -4.53 -8.74
N LEU A 331 8.32 -4.40 -9.38
CA LEU A 331 7.11 -5.15 -9.06
C LEU A 331 6.53 -5.75 -10.32
N THR A 332 6.38 -7.08 -10.37
CA THR A 332 5.62 -7.78 -11.43
C THR A 332 4.11 -7.55 -11.27
N LEU A 333 3.31 -7.92 -12.26
CA LEU A 333 1.90 -7.54 -12.32
C LEU A 333 0.97 -8.67 -12.80
N ASP A 334 1.45 -9.59 -13.62
CA ASP A 334 0.61 -10.56 -14.33
C ASP A 334 -0.15 -11.53 -13.41
N THR A 335 0.36 -11.79 -12.22
CA THR A 335 -0.26 -12.68 -11.21
C THR A 335 -1.28 -11.98 -10.31
N HIS A 336 -1.70 -10.76 -10.66
CA HIS A 336 -2.69 -10.02 -9.89
C HIS A 336 -4.06 -10.72 -9.88
N HIS A 337 -4.64 -10.82 -8.67
CA HIS A 337 -5.94 -11.47 -8.47
C HIS A 337 -7.07 -10.76 -9.27
N PRO A 338 -8.24 -11.39 -9.51
CA PRO A 338 -8.62 -12.75 -9.06
C PRO A 338 -8.17 -13.87 -9.98
N LYS A 339 -7.75 -13.62 -11.21
CA LYS A 339 -7.50 -14.64 -12.23
C LYS A 339 -6.12 -14.58 -12.88
N GLY A 340 -5.35 -13.51 -12.62
CA GLY A 340 -4.09 -13.26 -13.31
C GLY A 340 -4.26 -12.93 -14.80
N TYR A 341 -3.13 -12.67 -15.43
CA TYR A 341 -3.01 -12.39 -16.86
C TYR A 341 -1.82 -13.14 -17.41
N ILE A 342 -1.82 -13.48 -18.70
CA ILE A 342 -0.75 -14.26 -19.32
C ILE A 342 -0.07 -13.37 -20.35
N SER A 343 1.24 -13.13 -20.18
CA SER A 343 2.08 -12.49 -21.18
C SER A 343 2.04 -13.25 -22.51
N ALA A 344 2.08 -12.54 -23.64
CA ALA A 344 2.02 -13.14 -24.97
C ALA A 344 3.17 -14.14 -25.23
N SER A 345 4.33 -13.90 -24.64
CA SER A 345 5.47 -14.82 -24.70
C SER A 345 5.22 -16.21 -24.07
N CYS A 346 4.12 -16.33 -23.29
CA CYS A 346 3.72 -17.57 -22.61
C CYS A 346 2.40 -18.16 -23.12
N GLU A 347 1.80 -17.68 -24.22
CA GLU A 347 0.47 -18.14 -24.68
C GLU A 347 0.33 -19.66 -24.81
N ASN A 348 1.44 -20.37 -25.09
CA ASN A 348 1.48 -21.82 -25.23
C ASN A 348 1.90 -22.55 -23.93
N LYS A 349 2.04 -21.83 -22.80
CA LYS A 349 2.45 -22.36 -21.50
C LYS A 349 1.24 -22.52 -20.61
N ILE A 350 0.73 -23.72 -20.52
CA ILE A 350 -0.48 -24.06 -19.79
C ILE A 350 -0.10 -24.94 -18.60
N TYR A 351 -0.57 -24.58 -17.41
CA TYR A 351 -0.41 -25.40 -16.21
C TYR A 351 -1.55 -26.42 -16.09
N GLY A 352 -1.19 -27.69 -15.91
CA GLY A 352 -2.16 -28.77 -15.72
C GLY A 352 -3.09 -28.94 -16.93
N ASP A 353 -4.40 -28.85 -16.69
CA ASP A 353 -5.44 -28.90 -17.73
C ASP A 353 -5.79 -27.53 -18.33
N GLY A 354 -5.14 -26.46 -17.88
CA GLY A 354 -5.34 -25.10 -18.36
C GLY A 354 -6.59 -24.38 -17.84
N THR A 355 -7.39 -25.03 -17.00
CA THR A 355 -8.68 -24.47 -16.57
C THR A 355 -8.54 -23.39 -15.48
N ASN A 356 -7.45 -23.41 -14.71
CA ASN A 356 -7.21 -22.45 -13.64
C ASN A 356 -6.35 -21.27 -14.11
N SER A 357 -6.98 -20.13 -14.34
CA SER A 357 -6.35 -18.95 -14.94
C SER A 357 -5.20 -18.37 -14.11
N ILE A 358 -5.34 -18.28 -12.77
CA ILE A 358 -4.25 -17.76 -11.93
C ILE A 358 -3.04 -18.68 -11.93
N LEU A 359 -3.23 -20.01 -11.96
CA LEU A 359 -2.12 -20.95 -11.99
C LEU A 359 -1.40 -20.91 -13.35
N ASN A 360 -2.11 -20.68 -14.45
CA ASN A 360 -1.48 -20.45 -15.75
C ASN A 360 -0.61 -19.17 -15.74
N SER A 361 -1.10 -18.09 -15.15
CA SER A 361 -0.34 -16.84 -15.01
C SER A 361 0.91 -17.04 -14.13
N ILE A 362 0.77 -17.69 -12.98
CA ILE A 362 1.88 -18.00 -12.07
C ILE A 362 2.93 -18.87 -12.78
N HIS A 363 2.51 -19.86 -13.56
CA HIS A 363 3.43 -20.73 -14.32
C HIS A 363 4.17 -19.95 -15.42
N CYS A 364 3.50 -19.01 -16.08
CA CYS A 364 4.12 -18.09 -17.03
C CYS A 364 5.19 -17.21 -16.36
N VAL A 365 4.86 -16.58 -15.24
CA VAL A 365 5.80 -15.69 -14.52
C VAL A 365 7.00 -16.47 -14.00
N ASP A 366 6.84 -17.74 -13.58
CA ASP A 366 7.97 -18.61 -13.22
C ASP A 366 8.96 -18.78 -14.39
N GLU A 367 8.46 -18.95 -15.62
CA GLU A 367 9.32 -19.05 -16.80
C GLU A 367 10.02 -17.73 -17.11
N LEU A 368 9.30 -16.59 -17.01
CA LEU A 368 9.88 -15.27 -17.25
C LEU A 368 10.98 -14.95 -16.24
N ILE A 369 10.72 -15.23 -14.97
CA ILE A 369 11.70 -15.05 -13.88
C ILE A 369 12.87 -16.01 -14.08
N GLY A 370 12.63 -17.26 -14.48
CA GLY A 370 13.70 -18.22 -14.80
C GLY A 370 14.67 -17.66 -15.84
N LYS A 371 14.16 -17.13 -16.96
CA LYS A 371 14.97 -16.52 -18.02
C LYS A 371 15.72 -15.26 -17.54
N PHE A 372 15.03 -14.38 -16.80
CA PHE A 372 15.64 -13.19 -16.22
C PHE A 372 16.81 -13.54 -15.30
N MET A 373 16.59 -14.51 -14.40
CA MET A 373 17.60 -14.95 -13.43
C MET A 373 18.76 -15.67 -14.09
N GLU A 374 18.52 -16.50 -15.09
CA GLU A 374 19.59 -17.13 -15.87
C GLU A 374 20.52 -16.07 -16.49
N LYS A 375 19.93 -15.04 -17.14
CA LYS A 375 20.69 -13.93 -17.73
C LYS A 375 21.46 -13.15 -16.66
N PHE A 376 20.83 -12.85 -15.51
CA PHE A 376 21.42 -12.06 -14.44
C PHE A 376 22.56 -12.82 -13.74
N LEU A 377 22.36 -14.06 -13.32
CA LEU A 377 23.35 -14.84 -12.57
C LEU A 377 24.60 -15.17 -13.40
N ASN A 378 24.47 -15.22 -14.74
CA ASN A 378 25.59 -15.43 -15.66
C ASN A 378 26.27 -14.11 -16.08
N SER A 379 25.79 -12.94 -15.64
CA SER A 379 26.38 -11.64 -15.96
C SER A 379 27.48 -11.24 -14.96
N GLU A 380 28.39 -10.37 -15.39
CA GLU A 380 29.40 -9.76 -14.50
C GLU A 380 28.76 -8.86 -13.42
N ILE A 381 27.54 -8.37 -13.66
CA ILE A 381 26.81 -7.50 -12.75
C ILE A 381 26.54 -8.21 -11.42
N PHE A 382 26.30 -9.53 -11.46
CA PHE A 382 26.07 -10.34 -10.27
C PHE A 382 27.25 -10.36 -9.29
N ASN A 383 28.47 -10.10 -9.76
CA ASN A 383 29.66 -10.12 -8.89
C ASN A 383 29.61 -9.03 -7.80
N ASN A 384 28.91 -7.92 -8.01
CA ASN A 384 28.79 -6.80 -7.06
C ASN A 384 27.33 -6.39 -6.82
N THR A 385 26.39 -7.31 -6.99
CA THR A 385 24.95 -7.01 -6.85
C THR A 385 24.26 -8.13 -6.09
N THR A 386 23.63 -7.78 -4.97
CA THR A 386 22.70 -8.67 -4.27
C THR A 386 21.33 -8.58 -4.94
N LEU A 387 20.74 -9.70 -5.33
CA LEU A 387 19.39 -9.76 -5.88
C LEU A 387 18.44 -10.45 -4.91
N VAL A 388 17.28 -9.87 -4.72
CA VAL A 388 16.21 -10.40 -3.86
C VAL A 388 14.97 -10.70 -4.68
N LEU A 389 14.46 -11.92 -4.59
CA LEU A 389 13.13 -12.32 -5.06
C LEU A 389 12.22 -12.55 -3.86
N LEU A 390 11.08 -11.90 -3.84
CA LEU A 390 10.14 -12.03 -2.72
C LEU A 390 8.70 -11.83 -3.17
N SER A 391 7.74 -12.35 -2.37
CA SER A 391 6.34 -11.92 -2.49
C SER A 391 6.20 -10.47 -2.02
N ASP A 392 5.34 -9.69 -2.66
CA ASP A 392 4.87 -8.44 -2.07
C ASP A 392 3.93 -8.71 -0.88
N HIS A 393 3.05 -9.70 -1.00
CA HIS A 393 2.19 -10.23 0.07
C HIS A 393 1.64 -11.63 -0.29
N LEU A 394 0.93 -12.27 0.63
CA LEU A 394 0.23 -13.53 0.35
C LEU A 394 -0.89 -13.31 -0.68
N ALA A 395 -1.11 -14.31 -1.52
CA ALA A 395 -2.13 -14.26 -2.56
C ALA A 395 -3.52 -13.93 -1.99
N LEU A 396 -4.16 -12.89 -2.53
CA LEU A 396 -5.53 -12.55 -2.23
C LEU A 396 -6.49 -13.58 -2.85
N LYS A 397 -7.79 -13.41 -2.60
CA LYS A 397 -8.80 -14.34 -3.10
C LYS A 397 -8.74 -14.46 -4.62
N ASN A 398 -8.41 -15.65 -5.11
CA ASN A 398 -8.21 -15.98 -6.51
C ASN A 398 -8.79 -17.36 -6.87
N THR A 399 -8.60 -17.80 -8.11
CA THR A 399 -9.14 -19.09 -8.59
C THR A 399 -8.46 -20.33 -7.96
N ALA A 400 -7.33 -20.17 -7.25
CA ALA A 400 -6.64 -21.25 -6.50
C ALA A 400 -6.94 -21.22 -4.98
N SER A 401 -7.76 -20.30 -4.50
CA SER A 401 -7.99 -20.07 -3.05
C SER A 401 -8.49 -21.30 -2.29
N GLU A 402 -9.26 -22.18 -2.92
CA GLU A 402 -9.73 -23.41 -2.26
C GLU A 402 -8.60 -24.39 -1.90
N VAL A 403 -7.53 -24.42 -2.70
CA VAL A 403 -6.33 -25.20 -2.40
C VAL A 403 -5.50 -24.49 -1.32
N LEU A 404 -5.28 -23.18 -1.45
CA LEU A 404 -4.49 -22.38 -0.52
C LEU A 404 -5.07 -22.34 0.90
N LYS A 405 -6.40 -22.40 1.03
CA LYS A 405 -7.13 -22.29 2.31
C LYS A 405 -6.69 -23.29 3.36
N ASN A 406 -6.27 -24.49 2.94
CA ASN A 406 -5.87 -25.57 3.83
C ASN A 406 -4.34 -25.72 3.95
N ALA A 407 -3.59 -24.83 3.32
CA ALA A 407 -2.13 -24.84 3.36
C ALA A 407 -1.58 -24.00 4.51
N ASN A 408 -0.38 -24.34 4.97
CA ASN A 408 0.42 -23.43 5.79
C ASN A 408 1.06 -22.41 4.83
N ARG A 409 0.51 -21.20 4.83
CA ARG A 409 0.88 -20.15 3.87
C ARG A 409 2.08 -19.35 4.37
N SER A 410 3.02 -19.05 3.48
CA SER A 410 4.23 -18.32 3.77
C SER A 410 4.64 -17.46 2.57
N ASN A 411 5.20 -16.27 2.83
CA ASN A 411 5.77 -15.42 1.80
C ASN A 411 7.03 -16.05 1.19
N LEU A 412 7.25 -15.80 -0.10
CA LEU A 412 8.51 -16.11 -0.76
C LEU A 412 9.57 -15.09 -0.35
N PHE A 413 10.77 -15.56 0.02
CA PHE A 413 11.92 -14.70 0.29
C PHE A 413 13.21 -15.44 -0.02
N MET A 414 13.88 -15.01 -1.08
CA MET A 414 15.14 -15.57 -1.58
C MET A 414 16.16 -14.47 -1.83
N ILE A 415 17.39 -14.66 -1.37
CA ILE A 415 18.52 -13.75 -1.59
C ILE A 415 19.59 -14.47 -2.43
N PHE A 416 20.00 -13.83 -3.51
CA PHE A 416 21.08 -14.24 -4.39
C PHE A 416 22.26 -13.30 -4.21
N ASP A 417 23.34 -13.80 -3.70
CA ASP A 417 24.56 -13.04 -3.47
C ASP A 417 25.78 -13.92 -3.79
N LYS A 418 26.73 -13.35 -4.52
CA LYS A 418 27.89 -14.11 -5.03
C LYS A 418 28.79 -14.63 -3.91
N ASP A 419 28.89 -13.90 -2.82
CA ASP A 419 29.76 -14.23 -1.70
C ASP A 419 29.07 -15.10 -0.65
N ALA A 420 27.74 -15.25 -0.75
CA ALA A 420 26.95 -16.04 0.18
C ALA A 420 26.79 -17.50 -0.32
N LYS A 421 26.81 -18.46 0.62
CA LYS A 421 26.52 -19.85 0.31
C LYS A 421 25.02 -20.08 0.31
N PRO A 422 24.47 -20.76 -0.73
CA PRO A 422 23.07 -21.18 -0.75
C PRO A 422 22.71 -22.00 0.51
N GLN A 423 21.57 -21.68 1.12
CA GLN A 423 21.04 -22.40 2.27
C GLN A 423 19.55 -22.21 2.44
N LEU A 424 18.88 -23.18 3.06
CA LEU A 424 17.49 -23.07 3.51
C LEU A 424 17.48 -22.67 4.99
N ILE A 425 16.82 -21.57 5.31
CA ILE A 425 16.61 -21.08 6.68
C ILE A 425 15.15 -21.34 7.04
N ASN A 426 14.94 -22.20 8.03
CA ASN A 426 13.60 -22.63 8.45
C ASN A 426 13.10 -21.88 9.69
N ASP A 427 13.87 -20.93 10.17
CA ASP A 427 13.49 -20.13 11.33
C ASP A 427 12.26 -19.28 11.03
N ILE A 428 11.47 -19.03 12.06
CA ILE A 428 10.28 -18.20 11.96
C ILE A 428 10.70 -16.75 11.72
N GLY A 429 10.14 -16.16 10.69
CA GLY A 429 10.26 -14.75 10.37
C GLY A 429 8.93 -14.16 9.93
N ASN A 430 8.92 -12.87 9.66
CA ASN A 430 7.78 -12.18 9.10
C ASN A 430 8.22 -11.08 8.12
N SER A 431 7.27 -10.46 7.42
CA SER A 431 7.59 -9.49 6.37
C SER A 431 8.37 -8.25 6.87
N PHE A 432 8.33 -7.90 8.16
CA PHE A 432 9.12 -6.80 8.71
C PHE A 432 10.62 -7.11 8.74
N ASP A 433 10.97 -8.38 8.86
CA ASP A 433 12.34 -8.86 9.01
C ASP A 433 13.15 -8.82 7.71
N ILE A 434 12.47 -8.68 6.57
CA ILE A 434 13.09 -8.74 5.23
C ILE A 434 14.08 -7.59 5.03
N GLY A 435 13.66 -6.33 5.25
CA GLY A 435 14.51 -5.16 5.04
C GLY A 435 15.84 -5.20 5.81
N PRO A 436 15.82 -5.32 7.14
CA PRO A 436 17.07 -5.38 7.91
C PRO A 436 17.92 -6.60 7.57
N THR A 437 17.31 -7.73 7.19
CA THR A 437 18.05 -8.91 6.72
C THR A 437 18.78 -8.61 5.41
N VAL A 438 18.10 -8.04 4.42
CA VAL A 438 18.70 -7.71 3.12
C VAL A 438 19.81 -6.66 3.26
N MET A 439 19.61 -5.63 4.08
CA MET A 439 20.62 -4.57 4.27
C MET A 439 21.95 -5.12 4.80
N SER A 440 21.95 -6.22 5.56
CA SER A 440 23.18 -6.84 6.01
C SER A 440 24.05 -7.40 4.86
N PHE A 441 23.44 -7.79 3.73
CA PHE A 441 24.17 -8.21 2.52
C PHE A 441 24.75 -7.03 1.74
N LEU A 442 24.26 -5.82 1.99
CA LEU A 442 24.77 -4.58 1.39
C LEU A 442 25.92 -3.95 2.20
N GLY A 443 26.34 -4.60 3.26
CA GLY A 443 27.38 -4.11 4.15
C GLY A 443 26.86 -3.31 5.35
N ALA A 444 25.55 -3.26 5.58
CA ALA A 444 24.99 -2.61 6.76
C ALA A 444 25.15 -3.45 8.02
N ASN A 445 25.65 -2.84 9.08
CA ASN A 445 25.64 -3.43 10.41
C ASN A 445 24.37 -3.03 11.13
N THR A 446 23.34 -3.88 11.04
CA THR A 446 22.03 -3.63 11.66
C THR A 446 21.46 -4.89 12.30
N ASN A 447 20.87 -4.73 13.47
CA ASN A 447 20.11 -5.77 14.16
C ASN A 447 18.61 -5.72 13.83
N GLY A 448 18.12 -4.61 13.29
CA GLY A 448 16.70 -4.46 12.96
C GLY A 448 16.35 -3.12 12.32
N LEU A 449 15.08 -3.01 11.89
CA LEU A 449 14.46 -1.80 11.36
C LEU A 449 12.97 -1.83 11.73
N GLY A 450 12.46 -0.79 12.37
CA GLY A 450 11.08 -0.78 12.84
C GLY A 450 10.77 -1.97 13.77
N LEU A 451 9.79 -2.79 13.43
CA LEU A 451 9.47 -4.04 14.15
C LEU A 451 10.29 -5.24 13.65
N GLY A 452 11.00 -5.09 12.54
CA GLY A 452 11.78 -6.17 11.92
C GLY A 452 13.14 -6.43 12.59
N ARG A 453 13.64 -7.65 12.41
CA ARG A 453 14.96 -8.12 12.88
C ARG A 453 15.76 -8.68 11.71
N ASN A 454 17.07 -8.57 11.78
CA ASN A 454 17.97 -9.22 10.82
C ASN A 454 18.03 -10.73 11.11
N LEU A 455 17.40 -11.54 10.30
CA LEU A 455 17.29 -13.00 10.48
C LEU A 455 18.60 -13.78 10.32
N ILE A 456 19.69 -13.12 9.88
CA ILE A 456 21.02 -13.75 9.84
C ILE A 456 21.68 -13.70 11.21
N THR A 457 21.41 -12.67 12.00
CA THR A 457 22.12 -12.42 13.28
C THR A 457 21.19 -12.46 14.49
N ASN A 458 19.90 -12.36 14.30
CA ASN A 458 18.89 -12.29 15.36
C ASN A 458 17.69 -13.16 15.06
N GLU A 459 16.97 -13.53 16.10
CA GLU A 459 15.66 -14.17 16.00
C GLU A 459 14.56 -13.12 15.73
N SER A 460 13.53 -13.50 14.97
CA SER A 460 12.35 -12.68 14.76
C SER A 460 11.57 -12.48 16.05
N LEU A 461 10.92 -11.32 16.19
CA LEU A 461 9.94 -11.10 17.27
C LEU A 461 8.77 -12.10 17.23
N SER A 462 8.47 -12.67 16.05
CA SER A 462 7.42 -13.67 15.87
C SER A 462 7.73 -15.02 16.52
N LEU A 463 8.98 -15.26 16.92
CA LEU A 463 9.34 -16.53 17.59
C LEU A 463 8.71 -16.64 18.99
N ASP A 464 8.84 -15.57 19.78
CA ASP A 464 8.44 -15.58 21.19
C ASP A 464 7.16 -14.77 21.47
N LEU A 465 6.76 -13.92 20.53
CA LEU A 465 5.67 -12.97 20.70
C LEU A 465 4.60 -13.14 19.60
N ASN A 466 3.36 -12.89 19.97
CA ASN A 466 2.33 -12.67 18.96
C ASN A 466 2.56 -11.31 18.29
N ILE A 467 3.06 -11.31 17.07
CA ILE A 467 3.43 -10.10 16.34
C ILE A 467 2.26 -9.11 16.19
N ASN A 468 1.01 -9.58 16.14
CA ASN A 468 -0.16 -8.70 16.10
C ASN A 468 -0.39 -7.96 17.42
N GLU A 469 -0.01 -8.55 18.56
CA GLU A 469 -0.03 -7.89 19.87
C GLU A 469 1.10 -6.84 19.97
N VAL A 470 2.26 -7.12 19.37
CA VAL A 470 3.36 -6.16 19.25
C VAL A 470 2.93 -4.96 18.40
N ILE A 471 2.21 -5.18 17.29
CA ILE A 471 1.61 -4.12 16.47
C ILE A 471 0.63 -3.27 17.30
N ASP A 472 -0.27 -3.91 18.04
CA ASP A 472 -1.25 -3.19 18.88
C ASP A 472 -0.56 -2.36 19.98
N ALA A 473 0.48 -2.89 20.62
CA ALA A 473 1.26 -2.17 21.63
C ALA A 473 1.98 -0.93 21.06
N ASN A 474 2.42 -1.00 19.81
CA ASN A 474 3.11 0.10 19.11
C ASN A 474 2.19 0.94 18.22
N LYS A 475 0.87 0.70 18.22
CA LYS A 475 -0.10 1.33 17.30
C LYS A 475 0.03 2.85 17.24
N ARG A 476 0.15 3.53 18.39
CA ARG A 476 0.29 4.99 18.45
C ARG A 476 1.55 5.45 17.71
N LYS A 477 2.70 4.83 18.00
CA LYS A 477 3.98 5.14 17.37
C LYS A 477 3.93 4.92 15.85
N ILE A 478 3.30 3.82 15.40
CA ILE A 478 3.14 3.52 13.97
C ILE A 478 2.24 4.57 13.29
N LEU A 479 1.16 4.99 13.93
CA LEU A 479 0.29 6.03 13.39
C LEU A 479 0.96 7.42 13.35
N GLU A 480 1.86 7.72 14.28
CA GLU A 480 2.66 8.95 14.28
C GLU A 480 3.60 9.04 13.06
N LEU A 481 3.98 7.92 12.45
CA LEU A 481 4.79 7.91 11.22
C LEU A 481 4.13 8.60 10.02
N TRP A 482 2.81 8.79 10.05
CA TRP A 482 2.07 9.54 9.04
C TRP A 482 2.10 11.06 9.23
N SER A 483 2.63 11.52 10.35
CA SER A 483 2.67 12.93 10.68
C SER A 483 3.85 13.64 10.03
N PHE A 484 3.69 14.93 9.72
CA PHE A 484 4.81 15.80 9.38
C PHE A 484 5.23 16.63 10.58
N PRO A 485 6.54 16.90 10.73
CA PRO A 485 6.99 17.87 11.71
C PRO A 485 6.42 19.26 11.38
N LYS A 486 6.21 20.06 12.43
CA LYS A 486 5.78 21.46 12.27
C LYS A 486 6.91 22.28 11.64
N ILE A 487 6.57 23.35 10.90
CA ILE A 487 7.57 24.26 10.31
C ILE A 487 8.58 24.74 11.35
N ASP A 488 8.18 24.93 12.61
CA ASP A 488 9.04 25.39 13.70
C ASP A 488 9.96 24.33 14.32
N GLN A 489 9.85 23.08 13.88
CA GLN A 489 10.64 21.95 14.39
C GLN A 489 11.81 21.58 13.46
N GLY A 490 12.43 22.55 12.80
CA GLY A 490 13.63 22.31 11.98
C GLY A 490 13.35 22.16 10.49
N PHE A 491 12.30 22.78 9.98
CA PHE A 491 12.00 22.83 8.55
C PHE A 491 12.96 23.79 7.83
N SER A 492 13.61 23.31 6.76
CA SER A 492 14.43 24.15 5.88
C SER A 492 14.44 23.62 4.44
N ILE A 493 14.72 24.52 3.49
CA ILE A 493 14.77 24.22 2.06
C ILE A 493 16.14 24.63 1.54
N SER A 494 16.85 23.71 0.92
CA SER A 494 18.12 23.94 0.21
C SER A 494 17.88 23.79 -1.28
N ILE A 495 18.06 24.88 -2.03
CA ILE A 495 17.83 24.90 -3.47
C ILE A 495 19.02 24.31 -4.22
N ASP A 496 20.24 24.55 -3.76
CA ASP A 496 21.49 24.00 -4.29
C ASP A 496 21.53 22.47 -4.17
N GLN A 497 21.03 21.91 -3.07
CA GLN A 497 20.94 20.47 -2.86
C GLN A 497 19.66 19.86 -3.42
N LEU A 498 18.70 20.66 -3.84
CA LEU A 498 17.34 20.22 -4.24
C LEU A 498 16.63 19.41 -3.15
N LYS A 499 16.79 19.83 -1.88
CA LYS A 499 16.29 19.12 -0.70
C LYS A 499 15.42 19.98 0.22
N ILE A 500 14.41 19.35 0.79
CA ILE A 500 13.57 19.90 1.85
C ILE A 500 13.88 19.09 3.11
N PHE A 501 14.41 19.74 4.14
CA PHE A 501 14.80 19.10 5.40
C PHE A 501 13.71 19.24 6.46
N PHE A 502 13.51 18.15 7.21
CA PHE A 502 12.63 18.05 8.37
C PHE A 502 13.43 17.47 9.53
N GLY A 503 14.09 18.31 10.31
CA GLY A 503 15.08 17.86 11.27
C GLY A 503 16.23 17.15 10.56
N ASN A 504 16.48 15.88 10.87
CA ASN A 504 17.53 15.07 10.25
C ASN A 504 17.09 14.37 8.94
N ARG A 505 15.85 14.54 8.50
CA ARG A 505 15.32 13.91 7.29
C ARG A 505 15.13 14.91 6.19
N TYR A 506 15.10 14.43 4.94
CA TYR A 506 14.84 15.27 3.79
C TYR A 506 14.02 14.54 2.73
N ILE A 507 13.42 15.30 1.85
CA ILE A 507 12.81 14.85 0.60
C ILE A 507 13.38 15.66 -0.56
N ASN A 508 13.41 15.07 -1.74
CA ASN A 508 13.85 15.75 -2.95
C ASN A 508 12.69 16.52 -3.61
N PHE A 509 13.00 17.61 -4.32
CA PHE A 509 11.99 18.24 -5.17
C PHE A 509 12.17 17.92 -6.65
N PRO A 510 11.14 18.10 -7.52
CA PRO A 510 9.96 18.99 -7.34
C PRO A 510 8.95 18.51 -6.29
N ALA A 511 8.44 19.45 -5.49
CA ALA A 511 7.41 19.17 -4.49
C ALA A 511 6.51 20.40 -4.26
N LEU A 512 5.26 20.14 -3.87
CA LEU A 512 4.29 21.13 -3.41
C LEU A 512 3.90 20.80 -1.96
N ILE A 513 4.19 21.72 -1.05
CA ILE A 513 3.88 21.60 0.37
C ILE A 513 2.67 22.48 0.67
N VAL A 514 1.61 21.87 1.13
CA VAL A 514 0.39 22.55 1.56
C VAL A 514 0.38 22.70 3.07
N LEU A 515 0.02 23.87 3.57
CA LEU A 515 -0.02 24.17 4.99
C LEU A 515 -1.46 24.29 5.47
N ASN A 516 -1.73 23.82 6.70
CA ASN A 516 -3.01 24.02 7.36
C ASN A 516 -3.14 25.47 7.91
N SER A 517 -4.26 25.78 8.54
CA SER A 517 -4.54 27.09 9.15
C SER A 517 -3.57 27.51 10.26
N SER A 518 -2.85 26.56 10.84
CA SER A 518 -1.82 26.78 11.86
C SER A 518 -0.40 26.82 11.28
N ASN A 519 -0.26 26.88 9.95
CA ASN A 519 1.00 26.82 9.22
C ASN A 519 1.82 25.54 9.48
N GLU A 520 1.14 24.45 9.82
CA GLU A 520 1.74 23.12 9.89
C GLU A 520 1.63 22.44 8.52
N VAL A 521 2.58 21.58 8.18
CA VAL A 521 2.52 20.83 6.93
C VAL A 521 1.32 19.86 6.96
N ASP A 522 0.38 20.08 6.06
CA ASP A 522 -0.82 19.25 5.89
C ASP A 522 -0.62 18.20 4.82
N GLN A 523 -0.02 18.58 3.68
CA GLN A 523 0.21 17.70 2.53
C GLN A 523 1.53 18.01 1.87
N ILE A 524 2.20 16.98 1.31
CA ILE A 524 3.29 17.13 0.34
C ILE A 524 2.92 16.35 -0.91
N MET A 525 2.96 17.03 -2.04
CA MET A 525 2.62 16.49 -3.36
C MET A 525 3.87 16.48 -4.22
N PHE A 526 4.06 15.40 -4.99
CA PHE A 526 5.16 15.25 -5.93
C PHE A 526 4.70 15.40 -7.38
N ASP A 527 5.63 15.74 -8.29
CA ASP A 527 5.39 15.79 -9.72
C ASP A 527 5.55 14.38 -10.31
N PHE A 528 4.44 13.70 -10.61
CA PHE A 528 4.42 12.48 -11.39
C PHE A 528 4.14 12.83 -12.86
N TYR A 529 4.99 12.37 -13.74
CA TYR A 529 5.28 12.90 -15.05
C TYR A 529 4.10 13.15 -16.00
N TYR A 530 3.01 12.41 -15.95
CA TYR A 530 1.93 12.54 -16.95
C TYR A 530 0.53 12.70 -16.39
N ALA A 531 0.23 12.14 -15.23
CA ALA A 531 -1.15 12.08 -14.77
C ALA A 531 -1.66 13.39 -14.15
N ASN A 532 -0.85 14.09 -13.36
CA ASN A 532 -1.31 15.29 -12.66
C ASN A 532 -0.14 16.20 -12.22
N PRO A 533 0.40 17.03 -13.12
CA PRO A 533 1.54 17.90 -12.80
C PRO A 533 1.23 18.87 -11.66
N LEU A 534 2.25 19.23 -10.86
CA LEU A 534 2.11 20.12 -9.70
C LEU A 534 1.44 21.46 -10.07
N SER A 535 1.69 22.00 -11.26
CA SER A 535 1.00 23.20 -11.76
C SER A 535 -0.53 23.07 -11.77
N ASN A 536 -1.06 21.90 -12.13
CA ASN A 536 -2.49 21.63 -12.09
C ASN A 536 -3.00 21.48 -10.65
N LYS A 537 -2.20 20.86 -9.77
CA LYS A 537 -2.52 20.73 -8.34
C LYS A 537 -2.60 22.10 -7.66
N VAL A 538 -1.61 22.97 -7.89
CA VAL A 538 -1.61 24.36 -7.38
C VAL A 538 -2.88 25.12 -7.79
N ASN A 539 -3.31 24.98 -9.04
CA ASN A 539 -4.53 25.67 -9.53
C ASN A 539 -5.83 25.16 -8.87
N ARG A 540 -5.84 23.93 -8.38
CA ARG A 540 -6.99 23.30 -7.70
C ARG A 540 -7.02 23.52 -6.20
N LEU A 541 -5.95 24.04 -5.59
CA LEU A 541 -5.93 24.33 -4.16
C LEU A 541 -7.00 25.35 -3.76
N ASN A 542 -7.60 25.13 -2.58
CA ASN A 542 -8.60 26.05 -2.00
C ASN A 542 -8.04 27.46 -1.83
N LYS A 543 -8.91 28.46 -1.94
CA LYS A 543 -8.53 29.89 -1.83
C LYS A 543 -8.00 30.33 -0.47
N ASN A 544 -8.10 29.50 0.57
CA ASN A 544 -7.71 29.84 1.93
C ASN A 544 -6.53 29.02 2.45
N VAL A 545 -5.71 28.48 1.56
CA VAL A 545 -4.62 27.56 1.90
C VAL A 545 -3.28 28.21 1.61
N ASN A 546 -2.37 28.15 2.57
CA ASN A 546 -0.98 28.53 2.37
C ASN A 546 -0.21 27.36 1.75
N PHE A 547 0.74 27.65 0.85
CA PHE A 547 1.56 26.58 0.27
C PHE A 547 2.95 27.06 -0.13
N ILE A 548 3.84 26.07 -0.32
CA ILE A 548 5.21 26.23 -0.81
C ILE A 548 5.34 25.30 -2.02
N TRP A 549 5.63 25.86 -3.18
CA TRP A 549 5.84 25.07 -4.40
C TRP A 549 7.28 25.20 -4.89
N LEU A 550 7.97 24.07 -4.99
CA LEU A 550 9.36 23.97 -5.42
C LEU A 550 9.38 23.21 -6.76
N ASP A 551 9.81 23.89 -7.82
CA ASP A 551 9.88 23.31 -9.17
C ASP A 551 10.84 24.13 -10.05
N LYS A 552 10.99 23.74 -11.32
CA LYS A 552 11.69 24.55 -12.30
C LYS A 552 11.05 25.94 -12.40
N CYS A 553 11.89 26.98 -12.41
CA CYS A 553 11.42 28.37 -12.45
C CYS A 553 10.45 28.64 -13.61
N GLU A 554 10.70 28.03 -14.79
CA GLU A 554 9.82 28.15 -15.94
C GLU A 554 8.37 27.72 -15.67
N LYS A 555 8.16 26.61 -14.92
CA LYS A 555 6.82 26.13 -14.56
C LYS A 555 6.11 27.09 -13.61
N ILE A 556 6.84 27.63 -12.63
CA ILE A 556 6.31 28.57 -11.66
C ILE A 556 5.95 29.89 -12.34
N PHE A 557 6.82 30.41 -13.20
CA PHE A 557 6.59 31.67 -13.91
C PHE A 557 5.39 31.58 -14.87
N VAL A 558 5.27 30.49 -15.62
CA VAL A 558 4.10 30.26 -16.48
C VAL A 558 2.82 30.23 -15.67
N ASN A 559 2.80 29.53 -14.54
CA ASN A 559 1.63 29.44 -13.67
C ASN A 559 1.22 30.82 -13.08
N LYS A 560 2.19 31.66 -12.73
CA LYS A 560 1.97 32.98 -12.14
C LYS A 560 1.93 34.14 -13.16
N PHE A 561 2.01 33.85 -14.45
CA PHE A 561 2.05 34.86 -15.52
C PHE A 561 3.18 35.90 -15.33
N ILE A 562 4.32 35.47 -14.79
CA ILE A 562 5.49 36.30 -14.56
C ILE A 562 6.38 36.28 -15.81
N ASN A 563 6.53 37.44 -16.46
CA ASN A 563 7.41 37.62 -17.62
C ASN A 563 8.86 37.77 -17.14
N ASN A 564 9.53 36.66 -16.82
CA ASN A 564 10.94 36.69 -16.42
C ASN A 564 11.72 35.58 -17.16
N ASN A 565 12.40 35.99 -18.24
CA ASN A 565 13.22 35.10 -19.08
C ASN A 565 14.66 34.86 -18.54
N LYS A 566 15.00 35.35 -17.36
CA LYS A 566 16.39 35.36 -16.87
C LYS A 566 16.75 34.21 -15.96
N ASN A 567 15.80 33.59 -15.28
CA ASN A 567 16.08 32.57 -14.26
C ASN A 567 15.95 31.17 -14.87
N LYS A 568 17.08 30.55 -15.20
CA LYS A 568 17.19 29.13 -15.50
C LYS A 568 17.48 28.38 -14.16
N GLY A 569 16.80 27.29 -13.90
CA GLY A 569 17.03 26.47 -12.70
C GLY A 569 15.75 26.23 -11.91
N TYR A 570 15.90 26.03 -10.62
CA TYR A 570 14.79 25.78 -9.69
C TYR A 570 14.41 27.05 -8.92
N CYS A 571 13.14 27.17 -8.59
CA CYS A 571 12.57 28.26 -7.81
C CYS A 571 11.68 27.73 -6.69
N ILE A 572 11.46 28.57 -5.69
CA ILE A 572 10.48 28.37 -4.63
C ILE A 572 9.41 29.44 -4.80
N LEU A 573 8.14 29.02 -4.87
CA LEU A 573 6.99 29.90 -4.73
C LEU A 573 6.42 29.73 -3.34
N LEU A 574 6.41 30.79 -2.55
CA LEU A 574 5.65 30.90 -1.32
C LEU A 574 4.34 31.63 -1.65
N GLU A 575 3.20 31.09 -1.23
CA GLU A 575 1.93 31.76 -1.46
C GLU A 575 1.00 31.65 -0.25
N ASN A 576 0.54 32.82 0.20
CA ASN A 576 -0.57 32.96 1.12
C ASN A 576 -1.83 33.32 0.31
N LYS A 577 -2.64 32.31 -0.04
CA LYS A 577 -3.86 32.51 -0.85
C LYS A 577 -4.93 33.35 -0.12
N LYS A 578 -4.97 33.35 1.20
CA LYS A 578 -5.92 34.13 1.99
C LYS A 578 -5.72 35.63 1.75
N ASN A 579 -4.47 36.07 1.71
CA ASN A 579 -4.10 37.48 1.54
C ASN A 579 -3.70 37.82 0.10
N SER A 580 -3.76 36.86 -0.81
CA SER A 580 -3.28 36.98 -2.21
C SER A 580 -1.81 37.42 -2.31
N GLN A 581 -1.01 37.15 -1.29
CA GLN A 581 0.40 37.47 -1.23
C GLN A 581 1.21 36.28 -1.73
N PHE A 582 2.16 36.54 -2.62
CA PHE A 582 3.12 35.52 -3.04
C PHE A 582 4.52 36.09 -3.20
N GLU A 583 5.51 35.21 -3.06
CA GLU A 583 6.91 35.50 -3.31
C GLU A 583 7.56 34.37 -4.11
N VAL A 584 8.38 34.72 -5.09
CA VAL A 584 9.15 33.75 -5.86
C VAL A 584 10.63 33.97 -5.60
N ILE A 585 11.29 32.97 -5.04
CA ILE A 585 12.70 32.99 -4.69
C ILE A 585 13.44 32.12 -5.70
N ALA A 586 14.31 32.75 -6.50
CA ALA A 586 15.13 32.05 -7.48
C ALA A 586 16.40 31.47 -6.83
N ALA A 587 16.86 30.35 -7.37
CA ALA A 587 18.02 29.64 -6.87
C ALA A 587 19.33 30.38 -7.21
N GLU A 588 19.77 31.23 -6.33
CA GLU A 588 21.18 31.60 -6.17
C GLU A 588 21.50 31.53 -4.67
N GLU A 589 22.09 30.42 -4.22
CA GLU A 589 22.72 30.22 -2.89
C GLU A 589 21.85 30.36 -1.61
N ASN A 590 20.53 30.21 -1.66
CA ASN A 590 19.73 30.47 -0.46
C ASN A 590 19.04 29.22 0.10
N SER A 591 19.37 28.87 1.34
CA SER A 591 18.53 28.04 2.18
C SER A 591 17.44 28.88 2.86
N ILE A 592 16.19 28.42 2.76
CA ILE A 592 15.07 29.03 3.50
C ILE A 592 14.83 28.20 4.76
N ASN A 593 14.88 28.86 5.90
CA ASN A 593 14.66 28.21 7.19
C ASN A 593 13.26 28.47 7.77
N SER A 594 12.93 27.76 8.85
CA SER A 594 11.65 27.89 9.53
C SER A 594 11.34 29.30 10.03
N ALA A 595 12.34 30.09 10.40
CA ALA A 595 12.12 31.47 10.83
C ALA A 595 11.63 32.36 9.67
N TYR A 596 12.21 32.21 8.49
CA TYR A 596 11.77 32.91 7.29
C TYR A 596 10.34 32.55 6.90
N LEU A 597 10.03 31.25 6.87
CA LEU A 597 8.70 30.75 6.52
C LEU A 597 7.63 31.24 7.51
N LYS A 598 7.92 31.25 8.83
CA LYS A 598 7.03 31.80 9.84
C LYS A 598 6.76 33.29 9.61
N ASN A 599 7.79 34.07 9.33
CA ASN A 599 7.62 35.50 9.07
C ASN A 599 6.76 35.75 7.83
N PHE A 600 6.94 34.96 6.76
CA PHE A 600 6.15 35.11 5.54
C PHE A 600 4.67 34.76 5.74
N PHE A 601 4.39 33.64 6.41
CA PHE A 601 3.00 33.16 6.56
C PHE A 601 2.24 33.78 7.74
N ASN A 602 2.92 34.34 8.74
CA ASN A 602 2.28 34.97 9.93
C ASN A 602 2.19 36.48 9.83
N ASN A 603 2.80 37.14 8.86
CA ASN A 603 2.59 38.56 8.61
C ASN A 603 1.17 38.75 8.05
N GLU A 604 0.25 39.23 8.92
CA GLU A 604 -1.10 39.71 8.58
C GLU A 604 -1.06 41.09 7.87
#